data_4744bba95a8043b9496d6427af93d6d6
#
_entry.id   4744bba95a8043b9496d6427af93d6d6
#
_cell.length_a   1.000
_cell.length_b   1.000
_cell.length_c   1.000
_cell.angle_alpha   90.00
_cell.angle_beta   90.00
_cell.angle_gamma   90.00
#
_symmetry.space_group_name_H-M   'P 1'
#
loop_
_entity.id
_entity.type
_entity.pdbx_description
1 polymer ?
#
loop_
_entity_poly.entity_id
_entity_poly.type
_entity_poly.pdbx_seq_one_letter_code
_entity_poly.pdbx_strand_id
1 'polypeptide(L)'
;YSFLEIDNLEIPKIFKIGWLNNLCEKYNFENEILSMCHQALKNISKIEKKIQVEINNDDLSTDLLWKNWTTIRSKIIYDDLSESFGSKIEQLSEPAQWEYNNGININNDMLRESLMWVENAQTLTTKLFNQYDLLAVPSAQVFPFDKNLFSPKSISGNHVDTYHRWMEITIFASLFQLPSISIPVGFNKNNLPMGMQLIAPYNEDAKLLSFAMLYENMFNHCQNKPKSF
;
A
#
# COMPACT_ATOMS: atom_id res chain seq x y z
N TYR A 1 -18.33 -8.02 -13.75
CA TYR A 1 -17.16 -7.69 -14.56
C TYR A 1 -16.67 -8.94 -15.26
N SER A 2 -16.56 -8.89 -16.60
CA SER A 2 -15.96 -9.96 -17.39
C SER A 2 -14.46 -9.74 -17.44
N PHE A 3 -13.67 -10.65 -16.87
CA PHE A 3 -12.20 -10.63 -16.96
C PHE A 3 -11.65 -10.74 -18.41
N LEU A 4 -12.53 -10.96 -19.38
CA LEU A 4 -12.20 -11.09 -20.81
C LEU A 4 -11.96 -9.73 -21.51
N GLU A 5 -12.21 -8.60 -20.87
CA GLU A 5 -12.06 -7.25 -21.43
C GLU A 5 -10.77 -6.54 -20.97
N ILE A 6 -9.88 -7.24 -20.24
CA ILE A 6 -8.64 -6.66 -19.70
C ILE A 6 -7.58 -6.42 -20.78
N ASP A 7 -7.67 -7.07 -21.95
CA ASP A 7 -6.60 -7.12 -22.95
C ASP A 7 -6.34 -5.83 -23.73
N ASN A 8 -7.17 -4.80 -23.60
CA ASN A 8 -7.06 -3.58 -24.40
C ASN A 8 -7.26 -2.30 -23.59
N LEU A 9 -6.32 -1.98 -22.68
CA LEU A 9 -6.26 -0.64 -22.16
C LEU A 9 -5.84 0.34 -23.28
N GLU A 10 -6.80 1.00 -23.91
CA GLU A 10 -6.50 2.19 -24.65
C GLU A 10 -6.10 3.30 -23.67
N ILE A 11 -4.81 3.58 -23.60
CA ILE A 11 -4.35 4.73 -22.82
C ILE A 11 -4.95 6.00 -23.43
N PRO A 12 -5.74 6.81 -22.67
CA PRO A 12 -6.27 8.06 -23.13
C PRO A 12 -5.15 9.00 -23.59
N LYS A 13 -5.49 10.13 -24.22
CA LYS A 13 -4.48 11.09 -24.71
C LYS A 13 -3.48 11.50 -23.62
N ILE A 14 -3.93 11.59 -22.38
CA ILE A 14 -3.12 11.86 -21.20
C ILE A 14 -3.60 10.92 -20.12
N PHE A 15 -2.66 10.17 -19.51
CA PHE A 15 -2.90 9.29 -18.37
C PHE A 15 -2.01 9.76 -17.22
N LYS A 16 -2.62 10.13 -16.10
CA LYS A 16 -1.92 10.77 -14.99
C LYS A 16 -1.73 9.84 -13.81
N ILE A 17 -0.50 9.74 -13.34
CA ILE A 17 -0.15 9.03 -12.11
C ILE A 17 0.30 10.04 -11.06
N GLY A 18 -0.43 10.11 -9.95
CA GLY A 18 -0.09 10.93 -8.79
C GLY A 18 0.84 10.18 -7.82
N TRP A 19 2.07 10.64 -7.66
CA TRP A 19 2.96 10.16 -6.60
C TRP A 19 2.57 10.82 -5.29
N LEU A 20 2.18 10.05 -4.27
CA LEU A 20 1.76 10.57 -2.96
C LEU A 20 2.96 10.95 -2.10
N ASN A 21 3.59 12.07 -2.45
CA ASN A 21 4.84 12.53 -1.86
C ASN A 21 4.71 12.81 -0.35
N ASN A 22 3.58 13.34 0.09
CA ASN A 22 3.34 13.63 1.50
C ASN A 22 3.49 12.38 2.39
N LEU A 23 2.96 11.23 1.97
CA LEU A 23 3.16 9.96 2.68
C LEU A 23 4.64 9.55 2.66
N CYS A 24 5.30 9.69 1.50
CA CYS A 24 6.69 9.29 1.31
C CYS A 24 7.67 10.16 2.12
N GLU A 25 7.36 11.42 2.38
CA GLU A 25 8.18 12.31 3.21
C GLU A 25 7.96 12.12 4.71
N LYS A 26 6.76 11.73 5.13
CA LYS A 26 6.42 11.57 6.55
C LYS A 26 6.81 10.20 7.10
N TYR A 27 6.89 9.18 6.27
CA TYR A 27 7.25 7.83 6.70
C TYR A 27 8.75 7.57 6.54
N ASN A 28 9.28 6.69 7.39
CA ASN A 28 10.66 6.25 7.28
C ASN A 28 10.80 5.14 6.23
N PHE A 29 11.79 5.23 5.37
CA PHE A 29 12.11 4.22 4.35
C PHE A 29 13.57 3.81 4.44
N GLU A 30 13.87 2.55 4.10
CA GLU A 30 15.24 2.16 3.81
C GLU A 30 15.77 2.87 2.56
N ASN A 31 17.08 3.12 2.56
CA ASN A 31 17.76 3.80 1.45
C ASN A 31 17.48 3.09 0.11
N GLU A 32 17.39 3.85 -0.96
CA GLU A 32 17.14 3.43 -2.34
C GLU A 32 15.66 3.17 -2.68
N ILE A 33 14.75 2.86 -1.74
CA ILE A 33 13.34 2.51 -2.05
C ILE A 33 12.65 3.62 -2.85
N LEU A 34 12.64 4.85 -2.33
CA LEU A 34 11.98 5.97 -3.00
C LEU A 34 12.61 6.26 -4.38
N SER A 35 13.93 6.21 -4.47
CA SER A 35 14.62 6.46 -5.74
C SER A 35 14.36 5.38 -6.79
N MET A 36 14.21 4.12 -6.39
CA MET A 36 13.83 3.02 -7.29
C MET A 36 12.42 3.22 -7.84
N CYS A 37 11.45 3.55 -7.00
CA CYS A 37 10.08 3.84 -7.43
C CYS A 37 10.03 5.06 -8.38
N HIS A 38 10.71 6.15 -8.04
CA HIS A 38 10.80 7.32 -8.91
C HIS A 38 11.45 7.00 -10.26
N GLN A 39 12.48 6.15 -10.27
CA GLN A 39 13.13 5.75 -11.52
C GLN A 39 12.19 4.91 -12.40
N ALA A 40 11.40 4.00 -11.80
CA ALA A 40 10.39 3.23 -12.51
C ALA A 40 9.33 4.15 -13.15
N LEU A 41 8.80 5.11 -12.40
CA LEU A 41 7.84 6.10 -12.89
C LEU A 41 8.43 6.96 -14.02
N LYS A 42 9.68 7.37 -13.87
CA LYS A 42 10.40 8.12 -14.92
C LYS A 42 10.61 7.29 -16.19
N ASN A 43 10.89 6.02 -16.03
CA ASN A 43 11.11 5.12 -17.18
C ASN A 43 9.81 4.90 -17.95
N ILE A 44 8.67 4.66 -17.28
CA ILE A 44 7.40 4.48 -17.98
C ILE A 44 6.98 5.74 -18.75
N SER A 45 7.14 6.93 -18.16
CA SER A 45 6.85 8.22 -18.84
C SER A 45 7.78 8.51 -20.02
N LYS A 46 8.98 7.92 -20.05
CA LYS A 46 9.90 8.03 -21.21
C LYS A 46 9.47 7.12 -22.34
N ILE A 47 8.99 5.91 -22.05
CA ILE A 47 8.56 4.92 -23.03
C ILE A 47 7.19 5.29 -23.58
N GLU A 48 6.22 5.52 -22.71
CA GLU A 48 4.86 5.91 -23.08
C GLU A 48 4.60 7.40 -22.76
N LYS A 49 4.68 8.24 -23.79
CA LYS A 49 4.58 9.71 -23.65
C LYS A 49 3.21 10.20 -23.20
N LYS A 50 2.18 9.39 -23.31
CA LYS A 50 0.85 9.72 -22.79
C LYS A 50 0.78 9.62 -21.27
N ILE A 51 1.69 8.88 -20.63
CA ILE A 51 1.74 8.74 -19.18
C ILE A 51 2.52 9.90 -18.58
N GLN A 52 1.83 10.70 -17.79
CA GLN A 52 2.40 11.80 -17.00
C GLN A 52 2.44 11.44 -15.53
N VAL A 53 3.57 11.67 -14.90
CA VAL A 53 3.75 11.47 -13.46
C VAL A 53 3.84 12.84 -12.81
N GLU A 54 2.96 13.08 -11.85
CA GLU A 54 2.90 14.33 -11.09
C GLU A 54 3.13 14.06 -9.61
N ILE A 55 3.77 14.99 -8.92
CA ILE A 55 3.98 14.91 -7.47
C ILE A 55 2.77 15.53 -6.77
N ASN A 56 2.08 14.74 -5.96
CA ASN A 56 1.01 15.21 -5.11
C ASN A 56 1.56 15.49 -3.70
N ASN A 57 1.38 16.72 -3.23
CA ASN A 57 1.79 17.19 -1.90
C ASN A 57 0.60 17.52 -0.99
N ASP A 58 -0.60 17.06 -1.31
CA ASP A 58 -1.75 17.24 -0.41
C ASP A 58 -1.46 16.62 0.95
N ASP A 59 -1.85 17.30 2.03
CA ASP A 59 -1.71 16.75 3.38
C ASP A 59 -2.72 15.64 3.60
N LEU A 60 -2.22 14.42 3.70
CA LEU A 60 -3.02 13.19 3.87
C LEU A 60 -3.22 12.83 5.35
N SER A 61 -2.82 13.69 6.28
CA SER A 61 -3.01 13.48 7.73
C SER A 61 -2.56 12.09 8.20
N THR A 62 -1.29 11.76 8.01
CA THR A 62 -0.72 10.42 8.27
C THR A 62 -1.05 9.85 9.63
N ASP A 63 -1.04 10.68 10.69
CA ASP A 63 -1.39 10.26 12.04
C ASP A 63 -2.86 9.82 12.16
N LEU A 64 -3.75 10.51 11.45
CA LEU A 64 -5.17 10.14 11.41
C LEU A 64 -5.40 8.88 10.57
N LEU A 65 -4.68 8.71 9.46
CA LEU A 65 -4.69 7.46 8.70
C LEU A 65 -4.31 6.29 9.60
N TRP A 66 -3.17 6.40 10.30
CA TRP A 66 -2.68 5.36 11.20
C TRP A 66 -3.65 5.08 12.33
N LYS A 67 -4.08 6.12 13.06
CA LYS A 67 -5.02 5.99 14.18
C LYS A 67 -6.30 5.26 13.78
N ASN A 68 -6.95 5.71 12.72
CA ASN A 68 -8.24 5.16 12.32
C ASN A 68 -8.10 3.75 11.73
N TRP A 69 -7.04 3.49 10.96
CA TRP A 69 -6.76 2.16 10.43
C TRP A 69 -6.52 1.15 11.56
N THR A 70 -5.67 1.48 12.54
CA THR A 70 -5.38 0.58 13.66
C THR A 70 -6.61 0.34 14.52
N THR A 71 -7.40 1.38 14.80
CA THR A 71 -8.65 1.24 15.57
C THR A 71 -9.63 0.28 14.89
N ILE A 72 -9.92 0.50 13.61
CA ILE A 72 -10.86 -0.34 12.86
C ILE A 72 -10.33 -1.77 12.75
N ARG A 73 -9.08 -1.94 12.35
CA ARG A 73 -8.44 -3.25 12.17
C ARG A 73 -8.41 -4.06 13.46
N SER A 74 -7.88 -3.49 14.54
CA SER A 74 -7.76 -4.23 15.80
C SER A 74 -9.12 -4.59 16.39
N LYS A 75 -10.14 -3.74 16.21
CA LYS A 75 -11.50 -4.08 16.66
C LYS A 75 -12.10 -5.25 15.88
N ILE A 76 -11.98 -5.23 14.55
CA ILE A 76 -12.47 -6.33 13.70
C ILE A 76 -11.77 -7.64 14.06
N ILE A 77 -10.44 -7.61 14.16
CA ILE A 77 -9.65 -8.81 14.49
C ILE A 77 -9.97 -9.31 15.91
N TYR A 78 -10.15 -8.40 16.88
CA TYR A 78 -10.56 -8.77 18.23
C TYR A 78 -11.90 -9.51 18.22
N ASP A 79 -12.90 -9.00 17.51
CA ASP A 79 -14.22 -9.63 17.44
C ASP A 79 -14.14 -11.03 16.81
N ASP A 80 -13.45 -11.16 15.68
CA ASP A 80 -13.24 -12.43 14.97
C ASP A 80 -12.47 -13.47 15.84
N LEU A 81 -11.40 -13.05 16.50
CA LEU A 81 -10.59 -13.92 17.36
C LEU A 81 -11.35 -14.32 18.62
N SER A 82 -12.12 -13.40 19.21
CA SER A 82 -12.93 -13.67 20.38
C SER A 82 -14.00 -14.73 20.10
N GLU A 83 -14.67 -14.63 18.94
CA GLU A 83 -15.65 -15.60 18.50
C GLU A 83 -15.03 -16.96 18.17
N SER A 84 -13.89 -16.97 17.45
CA SER A 84 -13.29 -18.19 16.93
C SER A 84 -12.45 -18.96 17.97
N PHE A 85 -11.76 -18.28 18.88
CA PHE A 85 -10.77 -18.87 19.77
C PHE A 85 -11.08 -18.72 21.26
N GLY A 86 -11.86 -17.72 21.67
CA GLY A 86 -12.29 -17.52 23.05
C GLY A 86 -11.10 -17.55 24.05
N SER A 87 -11.06 -18.52 24.95
CA SER A 87 -10.00 -18.67 25.97
C SER A 87 -8.66 -19.19 25.44
N LYS A 88 -8.55 -19.48 24.12
CA LYS A 88 -7.32 -20.05 23.53
C LYS A 88 -6.42 -19.01 22.86
N ILE A 89 -6.64 -17.71 23.13
CA ILE A 89 -5.87 -16.60 22.53
C ILE A 89 -4.36 -16.74 22.79
N GLU A 90 -3.95 -17.26 23.95
CA GLU A 90 -2.54 -17.47 24.28
C GLU A 90 -1.81 -18.49 23.38
N GLN A 91 -2.57 -19.32 22.63
CA GLN A 91 -2.02 -20.29 21.68
C GLN A 91 -1.79 -19.71 20.29
N LEU A 92 -2.24 -18.47 20.04
CA LEU A 92 -2.08 -17.79 18.76
C LEU A 92 -0.67 -17.19 18.63
N SER A 93 -0.33 -16.82 17.40
CA SER A 93 0.92 -16.11 17.12
C SER A 93 0.99 -14.77 17.87
N GLU A 94 2.20 -14.30 18.16
CA GLU A 94 2.44 -13.02 18.83
C GLU A 94 1.66 -11.85 18.19
N PRO A 95 1.60 -11.70 16.85
CA PRO A 95 0.81 -10.65 16.21
C PRO A 95 -0.69 -10.76 16.44
N ALA A 96 -1.23 -11.98 16.39
CA ALA A 96 -2.65 -12.19 16.64
C ALA A 96 -3.02 -11.83 18.10
N GLN A 97 -2.14 -12.19 19.05
CA GLN A 97 -2.29 -11.78 20.44
C GLN A 97 -2.20 -10.26 20.60
N TRP A 98 -1.29 -9.59 19.85
CA TRP A 98 -1.15 -8.16 19.87
C TRP A 98 -2.44 -7.48 19.40
N GLU A 99 -3.01 -7.92 18.27
CA GLU A 99 -4.28 -7.39 17.74
C GLU A 99 -5.43 -7.59 18.72
N TYR A 100 -5.53 -8.78 19.31
CA TYR A 100 -6.54 -9.07 20.32
C TYR A 100 -6.43 -8.13 21.52
N ASN A 101 -5.23 -8.01 22.10
CA ASN A 101 -4.98 -7.18 23.27
C ASN A 101 -5.20 -5.68 23.00
N ASN A 102 -4.92 -5.23 21.79
CA ASN A 102 -5.19 -3.86 21.37
C ASN A 102 -6.69 -3.64 21.17
N GLY A 103 -7.36 -4.59 20.51
CA GLY A 103 -8.79 -4.51 20.17
C GLY A 103 -9.72 -4.53 21.38
N ILE A 104 -9.34 -5.22 22.48
CA ILE A 104 -10.15 -5.29 23.72
C ILE A 104 -10.38 -3.89 24.33
N ASN A 105 -9.48 -2.95 24.10
CA ASN A 105 -9.56 -1.61 24.63
C ASN A 105 -10.36 -0.65 23.71
N ILE A 106 -10.80 -1.11 22.56
CA ILE A 106 -11.54 -0.32 21.57
C ILE A 106 -13.05 -0.51 21.80
N ASN A 107 -13.69 0.52 22.32
CA ASN A 107 -15.14 0.52 22.52
C ASN A 107 -15.88 0.93 21.22
N ASN A 108 -17.22 0.76 21.23
CA ASN A 108 -18.06 1.05 20.07
C ASN A 108 -18.04 2.53 19.66
N ASP A 109 -17.82 3.44 20.58
CA ASP A 109 -17.76 4.87 20.26
C ASP A 109 -16.47 5.20 19.51
N MET A 110 -15.33 4.65 19.94
CA MET A 110 -14.05 4.80 19.23
C MET A 110 -14.11 4.21 17.81
N LEU A 111 -14.73 3.04 17.66
CA LEU A 111 -14.93 2.45 16.35
C LEU A 111 -15.81 3.32 15.45
N ARG A 112 -16.92 3.80 15.99
CA ARG A 112 -17.86 4.67 15.26
C ARG A 112 -17.18 5.98 14.82
N GLU A 113 -16.42 6.61 15.69
CA GLU A 113 -15.66 7.83 15.36
C GLU A 113 -14.68 7.58 14.22
N SER A 114 -13.96 6.45 14.26
CA SER A 114 -13.02 6.08 13.21
C SER A 114 -13.72 5.82 11.87
N LEU A 115 -14.85 5.11 11.86
CA LEU A 115 -15.64 4.87 10.65
C LEU A 115 -16.20 6.18 10.08
N MET A 116 -16.72 7.07 10.92
CA MET A 116 -17.19 8.40 10.49
C MET A 116 -16.05 9.24 9.91
N TRP A 117 -14.86 9.17 10.50
CA TRP A 117 -13.69 9.85 9.94
C TRP A 117 -13.36 9.34 8.54
N VAL A 118 -13.34 8.00 8.33
CA VAL A 118 -13.09 7.40 7.01
C VAL A 118 -14.13 7.85 6.00
N GLU A 119 -15.41 7.84 6.36
CA GLU A 119 -16.50 8.31 5.49
C GLU A 119 -16.30 9.76 5.07
N ASN A 120 -16.01 10.66 6.01
CA ASN A 120 -15.75 12.07 5.72
C ASN A 120 -14.48 12.26 4.87
N ALA A 121 -13.45 11.46 5.12
CA ALA A 121 -12.19 11.52 4.39
C ALA A 121 -12.26 10.94 2.97
N GLN A 122 -13.36 10.29 2.56
CA GLN A 122 -13.58 9.86 1.17
C GLN A 122 -13.59 11.03 0.18
N THR A 123 -13.92 12.23 0.63
CA THR A 123 -13.78 13.45 -0.18
C THR A 123 -12.33 13.69 -0.64
N LEU A 124 -11.36 13.26 0.15
CA LEU A 124 -9.94 13.32 -0.19
C LEU A 124 -9.60 12.39 -1.36
N THR A 125 -10.07 11.14 -1.34
CA THR A 125 -9.84 10.20 -2.43
C THR A 125 -10.52 10.68 -3.72
N THR A 126 -11.73 11.22 -3.61
CA THR A 126 -12.45 11.84 -4.74
C THR A 126 -11.64 13.00 -5.33
N LYS A 127 -11.10 13.89 -4.49
CA LYS A 127 -10.26 15.01 -4.94
C LYS A 127 -9.02 14.51 -5.68
N LEU A 128 -8.34 13.49 -5.17
CA LEU A 128 -7.16 12.90 -5.80
C LEU A 128 -7.50 12.28 -7.16
N PHE A 129 -8.54 11.48 -7.24
CA PHE A 129 -8.94 10.80 -8.48
C PHE A 129 -9.65 11.70 -9.51
N ASN A 130 -10.03 12.91 -9.14
CA ASN A 130 -10.39 13.95 -10.11
C ASN A 130 -9.16 14.53 -10.84
N GLN A 131 -7.96 14.32 -10.29
CA GLN A 131 -6.70 14.83 -10.85
C GLN A 131 -5.88 13.72 -11.51
N TYR A 132 -5.95 12.49 -10.96
CA TYR A 132 -5.09 11.36 -11.32
C TYR A 132 -5.91 10.13 -11.72
N ASP A 133 -5.44 9.40 -12.72
CA ASP A 133 -6.02 8.10 -13.11
C ASP A 133 -5.60 6.98 -12.15
N LEU A 134 -4.36 7.04 -11.66
CA LEU A 134 -3.81 6.16 -10.63
C LEU A 134 -3.00 6.98 -9.62
N LEU A 135 -2.87 6.44 -8.40
CA LEU A 135 -1.92 6.92 -7.40
C LEU A 135 -0.80 5.90 -7.24
N ALA A 136 0.38 6.36 -6.81
CA ALA A 136 1.55 5.51 -6.64
C ALA A 136 2.27 5.79 -5.32
N VAL A 137 2.68 4.71 -4.63
CA VAL A 137 3.53 4.71 -3.43
C VAL A 137 4.42 3.46 -3.45
N PRO A 138 5.51 3.37 -2.68
CA PRO A 138 6.23 2.10 -2.50
C PRO A 138 5.32 1.00 -1.94
N SER A 139 5.60 -0.26 -2.26
CA SER A 139 4.85 -1.41 -1.70
C SER A 139 5.24 -1.74 -0.26
N ALA A 140 6.40 -1.28 0.21
CA ALA A 140 6.89 -1.44 1.57
C ALA A 140 7.91 -0.36 1.91
N GLN A 141 8.18 -0.19 3.19
CA GLN A 141 9.15 0.78 3.70
C GLN A 141 10.54 0.17 3.91
N VAL A 142 10.64 -1.15 3.77
CA VAL A 142 11.87 -1.93 3.94
C VAL A 142 12.05 -2.90 2.77
N PHE A 143 13.28 -3.29 2.50
CA PHE A 143 13.59 -4.43 1.63
C PHE A 143 13.28 -5.75 2.34
N PRO A 144 13.27 -6.90 1.63
CA PRO A 144 13.17 -8.21 2.27
C PRO A 144 14.20 -8.35 3.40
N PHE A 145 13.73 -8.66 4.59
CA PHE A 145 14.53 -8.83 5.79
C PHE A 145 14.69 -10.32 6.16
N ASP A 146 15.49 -10.63 7.19
CA ASP A 146 15.76 -12.00 7.62
C ASP A 146 14.43 -12.75 7.90
N LYS A 147 14.27 -13.92 7.28
CA LYS A 147 13.09 -14.79 7.42
C LYS A 147 12.79 -15.25 8.85
N ASN A 148 13.80 -15.20 9.73
CA ASN A 148 13.64 -15.56 11.15
C ASN A 148 13.09 -14.37 11.98
N LEU A 149 13.01 -13.17 11.41
CA LEU A 149 12.37 -12.03 12.04
C LEU A 149 10.90 -12.00 11.65
N PHE A 150 10.04 -11.83 12.63
CA PHE A 150 8.61 -11.64 12.37
C PHE A 150 8.35 -10.26 11.72
N SER A 151 9.02 -9.22 12.20
CA SER A 151 8.99 -7.86 11.66
C SER A 151 10.29 -7.11 12.00
N PRO A 152 10.67 -6.11 11.22
CA PRO A 152 11.77 -5.22 11.59
C PRO A 152 11.46 -4.48 12.89
N LYS A 153 12.46 -4.27 13.72
CA LYS A 153 12.35 -3.48 14.96
C LYS A 153 12.73 -2.01 14.75
N SER A 154 13.30 -1.70 13.60
CA SER A 154 13.63 -0.33 13.19
C SER A 154 13.61 -0.21 11.66
N ILE A 155 13.36 1.01 11.17
CA ILE A 155 13.45 1.37 9.75
C ILE A 155 14.46 2.52 9.65
N SER A 156 15.55 2.30 8.92
CA SER A 156 16.65 3.29 8.79
C SER A 156 17.12 3.87 10.13
N GLY A 157 17.22 3.01 11.17
CA GLY A 157 17.65 3.39 12.51
C GLY A 157 16.57 3.97 13.42
N ASN A 158 15.37 4.24 12.91
CA ASN A 158 14.22 4.69 13.69
C ASN A 158 13.46 3.48 14.24
N HIS A 159 13.34 3.38 15.57
CA HIS A 159 12.58 2.31 16.21
C HIS A 159 11.10 2.35 15.79
N VAL A 160 10.49 1.18 15.62
CA VAL A 160 9.06 1.04 15.31
C VAL A 160 8.30 0.44 16.50
N ASP A 161 7.11 0.96 16.75
CA ASP A 161 6.28 0.64 17.92
C ASP A 161 5.42 -0.61 17.71
N THR A 162 5.12 -0.96 16.44
CA THR A 162 4.31 -2.13 16.11
C THR A 162 4.87 -2.89 14.92
N TYR A 163 4.44 -4.14 14.78
CA TYR A 163 4.87 -4.99 13.66
C TYR A 163 4.35 -4.52 12.29
N HIS A 164 3.40 -3.59 12.23
CA HIS A 164 2.82 -3.09 10.97
C HIS A 164 3.63 -1.94 10.34
N ARG A 165 4.47 -1.27 11.11
CA ARG A 165 5.10 -0.01 10.66
C ARG A 165 5.90 -0.12 9.36
N TRP A 166 6.43 -1.29 9.06
CA TRP A 166 7.16 -1.49 7.81
C TRP A 166 6.26 -1.50 6.56
N MET A 167 4.95 -1.67 6.75
CA MET A 167 3.95 -1.66 5.69
C MET A 167 2.97 -0.48 5.80
N GLU A 168 3.22 0.47 6.66
CA GLU A 168 2.34 1.62 6.93
C GLU A 168 1.99 2.42 5.67
N ILE A 169 2.92 2.51 4.72
CA ILE A 169 2.72 3.19 3.44
C ILE A 169 1.52 2.63 2.63
N THR A 170 1.15 1.38 2.86
CA THR A 170 0.07 0.70 2.10
C THR A 170 -1.31 0.85 2.72
N ILE A 171 -1.42 1.40 3.94
CA ILE A 171 -2.71 1.48 4.64
C ILE A 171 -3.71 2.43 3.98
N PHE A 172 -3.23 3.41 3.21
CA PHE A 172 -4.11 4.33 2.49
C PHE A 172 -5.11 3.58 1.60
N ALA A 173 -4.63 2.67 0.76
CA ALA A 173 -5.51 1.91 -0.12
C ALA A 173 -6.48 1.02 0.67
N SER A 174 -6.01 0.32 1.71
CA SER A 174 -6.86 -0.59 2.49
C SER A 174 -7.90 0.15 3.33
N LEU A 175 -7.55 1.30 3.91
CA LEU A 175 -8.46 2.09 4.74
C LEU A 175 -9.64 2.66 3.92
N PHE A 176 -9.37 3.10 2.69
CA PHE A 176 -10.39 3.62 1.78
C PHE A 176 -10.99 2.56 0.83
N GLN A 177 -10.67 1.28 1.02
CA GLN A 177 -11.17 0.15 0.23
C GLN A 177 -10.95 0.34 -1.29
N LEU A 178 -9.78 0.87 -1.65
CA LEU A 178 -9.42 1.15 -3.03
C LEU A 178 -8.73 -0.06 -3.68
N PRO A 179 -9.02 -0.35 -4.95
CA PRO A 179 -8.26 -1.33 -5.71
C PRO A 179 -6.77 -0.98 -5.72
N SER A 180 -5.92 -1.95 -5.44
CA SER A 180 -4.47 -1.74 -5.46
C SER A 180 -3.72 -2.97 -5.96
N ILE A 181 -2.58 -2.73 -6.64
CA ILE A 181 -1.69 -3.76 -7.14
C ILE A 181 -0.24 -3.38 -6.87
N SER A 182 0.59 -4.36 -6.52
CA SER A 182 2.04 -4.17 -6.42
C SER A 182 2.69 -4.59 -7.74
N ILE A 183 3.43 -3.67 -8.35
CA ILE A 183 4.25 -3.92 -9.54
C ILE A 183 5.74 -3.89 -9.17
N PRO A 184 6.59 -4.73 -9.77
CA PRO A 184 8.02 -4.75 -9.49
C PRO A 184 8.70 -3.50 -10.07
N VAL A 185 9.63 -2.90 -9.30
CA VAL A 185 10.42 -1.74 -9.75
C VAL A 185 11.91 -2.06 -9.91
N GLY A 186 12.30 -3.33 -9.68
CA GLY A 186 13.67 -3.81 -9.84
C GLY A 186 14.32 -4.24 -8.53
N PHE A 187 15.65 -4.24 -8.53
CA PHE A 187 16.47 -4.72 -7.43
C PHE A 187 17.44 -3.62 -6.97
N ASN A 188 17.72 -3.57 -5.68
CA ASN A 188 18.73 -2.67 -5.13
C ASN A 188 20.16 -3.24 -5.39
N LYS A 189 21.19 -2.50 -4.94
CA LYS A 189 22.61 -2.93 -5.07
C LYS A 189 22.95 -4.25 -4.38
N ASN A 190 22.13 -4.69 -3.41
CA ASN A 190 22.28 -5.97 -2.72
C ASN A 190 21.42 -7.07 -3.36
N ASN A 191 20.85 -6.81 -4.55
CA ASN A 191 19.98 -7.71 -5.29
C ASN A 191 18.68 -8.09 -4.54
N LEU A 192 18.18 -7.19 -3.69
CA LEU A 192 16.89 -7.33 -3.01
C LEU A 192 15.81 -6.63 -3.84
N PRO A 193 14.66 -7.31 -4.10
CA PRO A 193 13.59 -6.76 -4.91
C PRO A 193 12.82 -5.66 -4.18
N MET A 194 12.22 -4.76 -4.95
CA MET A 194 11.26 -3.78 -4.46
C MET A 194 10.06 -3.69 -5.40
N GLY A 195 8.91 -3.39 -4.84
CA GLY A 195 7.67 -3.12 -5.54
C GLY A 195 7.18 -1.69 -5.35
N MET A 196 6.27 -1.30 -6.23
CA MET A 196 5.50 -0.06 -6.12
C MET A 196 4.02 -0.42 -6.13
N GLN A 197 3.27 0.10 -5.17
CA GLN A 197 1.82 -0.02 -5.14
C GLN A 197 1.20 1.04 -6.04
N LEU A 198 0.39 0.59 -6.99
CA LEU A 198 -0.53 1.44 -7.74
C LEU A 198 -1.92 1.30 -7.15
N ILE A 199 -2.65 2.41 -7.07
CA ILE A 199 -3.97 2.49 -6.47
C ILE A 199 -4.90 3.13 -7.48
N ALA A 200 -6.07 2.51 -7.71
CA ALA A 200 -7.08 3.01 -8.63
C ALA A 200 -8.30 3.57 -7.88
N PRO A 201 -9.16 4.34 -8.56
CA PRO A 201 -10.48 4.70 -8.03
C PRO A 201 -11.30 3.46 -7.66
N TYR A 202 -12.27 3.63 -6.77
CA TYR A 202 -13.19 2.57 -6.37
C TYR A 202 -13.87 1.92 -7.59
N ASN A 203 -13.92 0.58 -7.62
CA ASN A 203 -14.43 -0.24 -8.72
C ASN A 203 -13.66 -0.18 -10.05
N GLU A 204 -12.47 0.40 -10.10
CA GLU A 204 -11.64 0.50 -11.30
C GLU A 204 -10.55 -0.59 -11.36
N ASP A 205 -10.85 -1.78 -10.86
CA ASP A 205 -9.93 -2.94 -10.86
C ASP A 205 -9.44 -3.29 -12.26
N ALA A 206 -10.34 -3.25 -13.25
CA ALA A 206 -10.00 -3.54 -14.65
C ALA A 206 -8.97 -2.56 -15.22
N LYS A 207 -9.10 -1.26 -14.91
CA LYS A 207 -8.12 -0.23 -15.30
C LYS A 207 -6.75 -0.53 -14.67
N LEU A 208 -6.75 -0.89 -13.38
CA LEU A 208 -5.53 -1.18 -12.63
C LEU A 208 -4.80 -2.41 -13.21
N LEU A 209 -5.53 -3.49 -13.47
CA LEU A 209 -4.99 -4.71 -14.07
C LEU A 209 -4.45 -4.46 -15.49
N SER A 210 -5.21 -3.74 -16.31
CA SER A 210 -4.78 -3.39 -17.67
C SER A 210 -3.50 -2.55 -17.68
N PHE A 211 -3.39 -1.60 -16.73
CA PHE A 211 -2.16 -0.82 -16.58
C PHE A 211 -0.98 -1.70 -16.13
N ALA A 212 -1.21 -2.63 -15.19
CA ALA A 212 -0.17 -3.55 -14.75
C ALA A 212 0.31 -4.48 -15.88
N MET A 213 -0.59 -4.95 -16.73
CA MET A 213 -0.23 -5.71 -17.94
C MET A 213 0.61 -4.88 -18.92
N LEU A 214 0.19 -3.62 -19.16
CA LEU A 214 0.98 -2.71 -20.00
C LEU A 214 2.39 -2.51 -19.44
N TYR A 215 2.50 -2.28 -18.13
CA TYR A 215 3.77 -2.13 -17.44
C TYR A 215 4.65 -3.36 -17.56
N GLU A 216 4.09 -4.56 -17.34
CA GLU A 216 4.82 -5.82 -17.49
C GLU A 216 5.31 -6.03 -18.93
N ASN A 217 4.47 -5.74 -19.93
CA ASN A 217 4.85 -5.82 -21.34
C ASN A 217 6.02 -4.86 -21.70
N MET A 218 6.13 -3.72 -21.02
CA MET A 218 7.22 -2.76 -21.22
C MET A 218 8.53 -3.17 -20.57
N PHE A 219 8.48 -3.76 -19.38
CA PHE A 219 9.65 -3.97 -18.51
C PHE A 219 10.01 -5.45 -18.34
N ASN A 220 9.07 -6.37 -18.57
CA ASN A 220 9.28 -7.82 -18.54
C ASN A 220 9.91 -8.33 -17.22
N HIS A 221 9.53 -7.74 -16.10
CA HIS A 221 10.09 -8.08 -14.79
C HIS A 221 9.81 -9.52 -14.35
N CYS A 222 8.67 -10.11 -14.76
CA CYS A 222 8.28 -11.47 -14.42
C CYS A 222 9.19 -12.54 -15.02
N GLN A 223 10.07 -12.19 -15.97
CA GLN A 223 11.11 -13.08 -16.47
C GLN A 223 12.29 -13.24 -15.52
N ASN A 224 12.44 -12.32 -14.55
CA ASN A 224 13.47 -12.41 -13.52
C ASN A 224 13.07 -13.45 -12.47
N LYS A 225 13.41 -14.70 -12.73
CA LYS A 225 13.15 -15.79 -11.78
C LYS A 225 14.27 -15.89 -10.76
N PRO A 226 13.98 -16.26 -9.50
CA PRO A 226 15.02 -16.57 -8.52
C PRO A 226 15.85 -17.74 -9.08
N LYS A 227 17.14 -17.72 -8.79
CA LYS A 227 17.99 -18.88 -9.08
C LYS A 227 17.39 -20.07 -8.34
N SER A 228 17.20 -21.20 -9.06
CA SER A 228 16.74 -22.43 -8.42
C SER A 228 17.65 -22.78 -7.26
N PHE A 229 17.03 -23.09 -6.12
CA PHE A 229 17.73 -23.59 -4.95
C PHE A 229 18.26 -24.99 -5.21
#